data_0090eea8c84d1eb496a23257e6de3b1d
#
_entry.id   0090eea8c84d1eb496a23257e6de3b1d
#
_cell.length_a   1.000
_cell.length_b   1.000
_cell.length_c   1.000
_cell.angle_alpha   90.00
_cell.angle_beta   90.00
_cell.angle_gamma   90.00
#
_symmetry.space_group_name_H-M   'P 1'
#
loop_
_entity.id
_entity.type
_entity.pdbx_description
1 polymer ?
#
loop_
_entity_poly.entity_id
_entity_poly.type
_entity_poly.pdbx_seq_one_letter_code
_entity_poly.pdbx_strand_id
1 'polypeptide(L)'
;GADDDKGQLFMHAKAFEAMCATDSLPCNVKFLLEGEEEIGSPSLYKFCADNKKMLKADIILVSDTSMISMQIPSITCGLRGLTYMEVEVTGPNKDLHSGLFGGAVANPANVLATGLSAL
;
A
#
# COMPACT_ATOMS: atom_id res chain seq x y z
N GLY A 1 7.77 -3.51 9.20
CA GLY A 1 8.38 -4.35 10.24
C GLY A 1 7.45 -5.21 11.04
N ALA A 2 7.54 -5.16 12.38
CA ALA A 2 6.76 -6.06 13.22
C ALA A 2 5.27 -5.69 13.26
N ASP A 3 4.98 -4.41 13.25
CA ASP A 3 3.62 -3.85 13.30
C ASP A 3 2.96 -3.87 11.92
N ASP A 4 3.76 -3.69 10.89
CA ASP A 4 3.34 -3.69 9.49
C ASP A 4 4.27 -4.63 8.70
N ASP A 5 3.81 -5.88 8.38
CA ASP A 5 2.63 -6.51 9.00
C ASP A 5 2.95 -7.92 9.53
N LYS A 6 4.22 -8.15 9.98
CA LYS A 6 4.65 -9.46 10.49
C LYS A 6 3.86 -9.93 11.72
N GLY A 7 3.33 -9.01 12.52
CA GLY A 7 2.45 -9.32 13.64
C GLY A 7 1.15 -9.98 13.18
N GLN A 8 0.53 -9.42 12.15
CA GLN A 8 -0.71 -9.92 11.57
C GLN A 8 -0.48 -11.28 10.89
N LEU A 9 0.63 -11.44 10.17
CA LEU A 9 1.04 -12.74 9.63
C LEU A 9 1.22 -13.79 10.74
N PHE A 10 1.91 -13.43 11.82
CA PHE A 10 2.14 -14.32 12.95
C PHE A 10 0.83 -14.72 13.64
N MET A 11 -0.12 -13.80 13.76
CA MET A 11 -1.45 -14.06 14.31
C MET A 11 -2.16 -15.17 13.49
N HIS A 12 -2.15 -15.10 12.16
CA HIS A 12 -2.74 -16.14 11.30
C HIS A 12 -2.03 -17.49 11.47
N ALA A 13 -0.70 -17.49 11.52
CA ALA A 13 0.07 -18.71 11.71
C ALA A 13 -0.26 -19.38 13.06
N LYS A 14 -0.40 -18.59 14.14
CA LYS A 14 -0.77 -19.09 15.45
C LYS A 14 -2.22 -19.58 15.56
N ALA A 15 -3.14 -18.90 14.90
CA ALA A 15 -4.52 -19.35 14.82
C ALA A 15 -4.63 -20.70 14.07
N PHE A 16 -3.91 -20.83 12.96
CA PHE A 16 -3.83 -22.07 12.21
C PHE A 16 -3.21 -23.22 13.02
N GLU A 17 -2.09 -22.97 13.70
CA GLU A 17 -1.43 -23.93 14.58
C GLU A 17 -2.40 -24.43 15.68
N ALA A 18 -3.13 -23.51 16.32
CA ALA A 18 -4.10 -23.86 17.37
C ALA A 18 -5.26 -24.71 16.83
N MET A 19 -5.81 -24.35 15.67
CA MET A 19 -6.88 -25.13 15.05
C MET A 19 -6.42 -26.53 14.63
N CYS A 20 -5.21 -26.68 14.14
CA CYS A 20 -4.63 -28.00 13.83
C CYS A 20 -4.43 -28.83 15.11
N ALA A 21 -3.93 -28.22 16.18
CA ALA A 21 -3.68 -28.92 17.44
C ALA A 21 -4.96 -29.42 18.14
N THR A 22 -6.08 -28.79 17.88
CA THR A 22 -7.40 -29.13 18.44
C THR A 22 -8.29 -29.89 17.49
N ASP A 23 -7.80 -30.27 16.32
CA ASP A 23 -8.55 -30.93 15.23
C ASP A 23 -9.86 -30.16 14.87
N SER A 24 -9.79 -28.83 14.93
CA SER A 24 -10.94 -27.96 14.69
C SER A 24 -10.86 -27.15 13.39
N LEU A 25 -9.89 -27.45 12.51
CA LEU A 25 -9.73 -26.76 11.25
C LEU A 25 -10.89 -27.11 10.28
N PRO A 26 -11.76 -26.15 9.93
CA PRO A 26 -13.01 -26.45 9.21
C PRO A 26 -12.84 -26.48 7.68
N CYS A 27 -11.67 -26.11 7.16
CA CYS A 27 -11.44 -25.91 5.72
C CYS A 27 -9.98 -26.12 5.33
N ASN A 28 -9.72 -26.18 4.05
CA ASN A 28 -8.35 -26.13 3.52
C ASN A 28 -7.83 -24.70 3.58
N VAL A 29 -6.58 -24.54 3.99
CA VAL A 29 -5.92 -23.24 4.11
C VAL A 29 -4.72 -23.17 3.19
N LYS A 30 -4.55 -22.02 2.55
CA LYS A 30 -3.37 -21.65 1.77
C LYS A 30 -2.81 -20.36 2.32
N PHE A 31 -1.51 -20.31 2.51
CA PHE A 31 -0.81 -19.07 2.85
C PHE A 31 -0.08 -18.58 1.61
N LEU A 32 -0.33 -17.33 1.23
CA LEU A 32 0.43 -16.60 0.24
C LEU A 32 1.17 -15.47 0.94
N LEU A 33 2.48 -15.58 1.01
CA LEU A 33 3.35 -14.62 1.66
C LEU A 33 4.19 -13.89 0.62
N GLU A 34 4.22 -12.58 0.69
CA GLU A 34 5.08 -11.76 -0.15
C GLU A 34 5.96 -10.82 0.67
N GLY A 35 7.00 -10.31 0.07
CA GLY A 35 7.92 -9.37 0.70
C GLY A 35 8.13 -8.08 -0.10
N GLU A 36 7.27 -7.78 -1.07
CA GLU A 36 7.42 -6.67 -2.00
C GLU A 36 6.26 -5.66 -1.92
N GLU A 37 5.37 -5.76 -0.91
CA GLU A 37 4.18 -4.91 -0.83
C GLU A 37 4.56 -3.43 -0.84
N GLU A 38 5.55 -3.02 -0.02
CA GLU A 38 6.03 -1.65 0.13
C GLU A 38 6.70 -1.03 -1.12
N ILE A 39 6.97 -1.86 -2.12
CA ILE A 39 7.48 -1.40 -3.43
C ILE A 39 6.50 -1.68 -4.57
N GLY A 40 5.23 -1.96 -4.25
CA GLY A 40 4.15 -2.15 -5.21
C GLY A 40 4.04 -3.56 -5.78
N SER A 41 4.58 -4.58 -5.09
CA SER A 41 4.40 -6.01 -5.42
C SER A 41 4.72 -6.38 -6.88
N PRO A 42 5.86 -6.00 -7.44
CA PRO A 42 6.15 -6.19 -8.87
C PRO A 42 6.10 -7.65 -9.32
N SER A 43 6.45 -8.60 -8.44
CA SER A 43 6.45 -10.03 -8.76
C SER A 43 5.09 -10.71 -8.55
N LEU A 44 4.23 -10.16 -7.68
CA LEU A 44 2.97 -10.79 -7.26
C LEU A 44 1.98 -10.95 -8.41
N TYR A 45 1.82 -9.95 -9.25
CA TYR A 45 0.89 -9.99 -10.38
C TYR A 45 1.19 -11.15 -11.34
N LYS A 46 2.47 -11.29 -11.71
CA LYS A 46 2.90 -12.39 -12.58
C LYS A 46 2.73 -13.73 -11.88
N PHE A 47 3.12 -13.85 -10.62
CA PHE A 47 2.96 -15.07 -9.84
C PHE A 47 1.49 -15.49 -9.77
N CYS A 48 0.57 -14.60 -9.47
CA CYS A 48 -0.86 -14.89 -9.43
C CYS A 48 -1.41 -15.31 -10.81
N ALA A 49 -0.97 -14.65 -11.88
CA ALA A 49 -1.39 -14.99 -13.23
C ALA A 49 -0.95 -16.40 -13.63
N ASP A 50 0.28 -16.78 -13.29
CA ASP A 50 0.84 -18.09 -13.63
C ASP A 50 0.30 -19.23 -12.75
N ASN A 51 -0.17 -18.93 -11.54
CA ASN A 51 -0.55 -19.91 -10.52
C ASN A 51 -2.05 -19.92 -10.17
N LYS A 52 -2.92 -19.48 -11.06
CA LYS A 52 -4.37 -19.33 -10.82
C LYS A 52 -5.03 -20.60 -10.26
N LYS A 53 -4.65 -21.77 -10.77
CA LYS A 53 -5.24 -23.05 -10.30
C LYS A 53 -4.82 -23.37 -8.87
N MET A 54 -3.54 -23.14 -8.53
CA MET A 54 -3.01 -23.36 -7.19
C MET A 54 -3.61 -22.38 -6.18
N LEU A 55 -3.80 -21.13 -6.59
CA LEU A 55 -4.31 -20.05 -5.73
C LEU A 55 -5.83 -20.02 -5.62
N LYS A 56 -6.56 -20.84 -6.42
CA LYS A 56 -8.02 -20.85 -6.35
C LYS A 56 -8.48 -21.09 -4.90
N ALA A 57 -9.33 -20.20 -4.40
CA ALA A 57 -9.93 -20.24 -3.08
C ALA A 57 -11.37 -19.71 -3.16
N ASP A 58 -12.20 -20.03 -2.18
CA ASP A 58 -13.56 -19.50 -2.06
C ASP A 58 -13.58 -18.18 -1.31
N ILE A 59 -12.62 -18.00 -0.40
CA ILE A 59 -12.45 -16.79 0.41
C ILE A 59 -10.96 -16.40 0.41
N ILE A 60 -10.70 -15.12 0.33
CA ILE A 60 -9.39 -14.51 0.53
C ILE A 60 -9.48 -13.62 1.76
N LEU A 61 -8.61 -13.86 2.73
CA LEU A 61 -8.49 -13.06 3.95
C LEU A 61 -7.19 -12.26 3.90
N VAL A 62 -7.31 -10.95 3.93
CA VAL A 62 -6.19 -10.00 4.01
C VAL A 62 -6.31 -9.26 5.34
N SER A 63 -5.24 -9.23 6.12
CA SER A 63 -5.22 -8.61 7.46
C SER A 63 -4.14 -7.55 7.62
N ASP A 64 -3.80 -6.87 6.54
CA ASP A 64 -2.93 -5.69 6.57
C ASP A 64 -3.72 -4.49 7.13
N THR A 65 -4.05 -4.58 8.41
CA THR A 65 -4.90 -3.63 9.14
C THR A 65 -4.46 -3.55 10.59
N SER A 66 -4.87 -2.50 11.27
CA SER A 66 -4.60 -2.28 12.70
C SER A 66 -5.88 -2.24 13.52
N MET A 67 -5.75 -2.42 14.84
CA MET A 67 -6.82 -2.13 15.79
C MET A 67 -6.95 -0.62 16.00
N ILE A 68 -8.14 -0.16 16.39
CA ILE A 68 -8.38 1.25 16.77
C ILE A 68 -7.52 1.63 17.99
N SER A 69 -7.42 0.73 18.95
CA SER A 69 -6.50 0.82 20.10
C SER A 69 -6.26 -0.57 20.67
N MET A 70 -5.32 -0.69 21.61
CA MET A 70 -5.03 -1.98 22.27
C MET A 70 -6.24 -2.56 23.03
N GLN A 71 -7.20 -1.73 23.42
CA GLN A 71 -8.39 -2.14 24.16
C GLN A 71 -9.64 -2.26 23.29
N ILE A 72 -9.56 -1.84 22.02
CA ILE A 72 -10.71 -1.83 21.11
C ILE A 72 -10.37 -2.66 19.88
N PRO A 73 -10.71 -3.96 19.88
CA PRO A 73 -10.57 -4.79 18.70
C PRO A 73 -11.48 -4.27 17.58
N SER A 74 -11.05 -4.42 16.34
CA SER A 74 -11.80 -3.97 15.17
C SER A 74 -11.70 -4.96 14.03
N ILE A 75 -12.74 -4.98 13.19
CA ILE A 75 -12.76 -5.68 11.91
C ILE A 75 -12.91 -4.63 10.81
N THR A 76 -11.92 -4.52 9.95
CA THR A 76 -11.97 -3.62 8.81
C THR A 76 -12.87 -4.20 7.73
N CYS A 77 -13.98 -3.54 7.43
CA CYS A 77 -14.98 -4.00 6.46
C CYS A 77 -14.88 -3.28 5.11
N GLY A 78 -13.97 -2.33 4.96
CA GLY A 78 -13.79 -1.57 3.73
C GLY A 78 -12.57 -0.67 3.82
N LEU A 79 -12.10 -0.20 2.67
CA LEU A 79 -10.94 0.67 2.55
C LEU A 79 -11.34 2.00 1.92
N ARG A 80 -10.55 3.03 2.19
CA ARG A 80 -10.67 4.31 1.49
C ARG A 80 -10.15 4.17 0.06
N GLY A 81 -10.70 4.95 -0.86
CA GLY A 81 -10.13 5.10 -2.19
C GLY A 81 -8.78 5.84 -2.13
N LEU A 82 -7.97 5.64 -3.14
CA LEU A 82 -6.70 6.32 -3.34
C LEU A 82 -6.69 7.00 -4.70
N THR A 83 -6.25 8.25 -4.74
CA THR A 83 -5.87 8.94 -5.97
C THR A 83 -4.44 9.42 -5.81
N TYR A 84 -3.57 8.95 -6.69
CA TYR A 84 -2.18 9.40 -6.76
C TYR A 84 -2.02 10.32 -7.98
N MET A 85 -1.42 11.48 -7.79
CA MET A 85 -1.16 12.43 -8.86
C MET A 85 0.23 13.03 -8.69
N GLU A 86 0.88 13.31 -9.81
CA GLU A 86 2.14 14.02 -9.88
C GLU A 86 1.94 15.27 -10.72
N VAL A 87 2.47 16.40 -10.26
CA VAL A 87 2.42 17.67 -10.99
C VAL A 87 3.84 18.13 -11.24
N GLU A 88 4.24 18.17 -12.52
CA GLU A 88 5.52 18.71 -12.96
C GLU A 88 5.33 20.08 -13.60
N VAL A 89 6.12 21.05 -13.16
CA VAL A 89 6.15 22.39 -13.75
C VAL A 89 7.51 22.65 -14.35
N THR A 90 7.58 22.67 -15.66
CA THR A 90 8.82 22.93 -16.41
C THR A 90 8.98 24.42 -16.68
N GLY A 91 10.12 24.97 -16.32
CA GLY A 91 10.51 26.35 -16.55
C GLY A 91 11.42 26.53 -17.76
N PRO A 92 12.20 27.63 -17.81
CA PRO A 92 13.21 27.88 -18.83
C PRO A 92 14.25 26.76 -18.92
N ASN A 93 14.87 26.62 -20.07
CA ASN A 93 15.85 25.56 -20.37
C ASN A 93 17.22 25.76 -19.69
N LYS A 94 17.37 26.78 -18.86
CA LYS A 94 18.56 27.09 -18.04
C LYS A 94 18.18 27.93 -16.83
N ASP A 95 19.04 27.96 -15.83
CA ASP A 95 18.90 28.84 -14.69
C ASP A 95 19.05 30.30 -15.09
N LEU A 96 18.16 31.13 -14.57
CA LEU A 96 18.12 32.57 -14.87
C LEU A 96 18.45 33.38 -13.64
N HIS A 97 19.28 34.41 -13.82
CA HIS A 97 19.63 35.35 -12.76
C HIS A 97 18.41 36.20 -12.39
N SER A 98 17.98 36.14 -11.13
CA SER A 98 16.77 36.82 -10.66
C SER A 98 16.82 38.34 -10.80
N GLY A 99 18.01 38.99 -10.69
CA GLY A 99 18.20 40.42 -10.88
C GLY A 99 17.95 40.90 -12.29
N LEU A 100 18.01 39.99 -13.30
CA LEU A 100 17.77 40.33 -14.71
C LEU A 100 16.39 39.89 -15.19
N PHE A 101 15.90 38.75 -14.71
CA PHE A 101 14.71 38.12 -15.21
C PHE A 101 13.57 38.02 -14.20
N GLY A 102 13.83 38.44 -12.94
CA GLY A 102 12.81 38.42 -11.90
C GLY A 102 11.62 39.31 -12.26
N GLY A 103 10.40 38.74 -12.18
CA GLY A 103 9.16 39.40 -12.57
C GLY A 103 8.86 39.37 -14.07
N ALA A 104 9.87 39.14 -14.93
CA ALA A 104 9.69 39.05 -16.39
C ALA A 104 9.44 37.61 -16.84
N VAL A 105 10.00 36.63 -16.15
CA VAL A 105 9.84 35.19 -16.45
C VAL A 105 9.24 34.51 -15.22
N ALA A 106 8.22 33.68 -15.44
CA ALA A 106 7.57 32.94 -14.36
C ALA A 106 8.55 31.94 -13.72
N ASN A 107 8.61 31.95 -12.41
CA ASN A 107 9.37 30.96 -11.64
C ASN A 107 8.54 29.68 -11.45
N PRO A 108 9.02 28.51 -11.90
CA PRO A 108 8.27 27.26 -11.79
C PRO A 108 7.84 26.91 -10.35
N ALA A 109 8.66 27.24 -9.35
CA ALA A 109 8.31 27.01 -7.95
C ALA A 109 7.10 27.86 -7.51
N ASN A 110 7.03 29.12 -7.94
CA ASN A 110 5.87 29.98 -7.66
C ASN A 110 4.61 29.49 -8.36
N VAL A 111 4.75 29.06 -9.62
CA VAL A 111 3.62 28.50 -10.40
C VAL A 111 3.11 27.24 -9.73
N LEU A 112 4.01 26.32 -9.33
CA LEU A 112 3.66 25.10 -8.62
C LEU A 112 2.94 25.39 -7.30
N ALA A 113 3.50 26.29 -6.48
CA ALA A 113 2.89 26.68 -5.20
C ALA A 113 1.49 27.28 -5.39
N THR A 114 1.31 28.14 -6.39
CA THR A 114 -0.01 28.71 -6.72
C THR A 114 -0.99 27.63 -7.20
N GLY A 115 -0.55 26.71 -8.05
CA GLY A 115 -1.36 25.59 -8.50
C GLY A 115 -1.81 24.67 -7.35
N LEU A 116 -0.89 24.29 -6.46
CA LEU A 116 -1.19 23.47 -5.28
C LEU A 116 -2.12 24.16 -4.28
N SER A 117 -2.06 25.48 -4.18
CA SER A 117 -2.95 26.24 -3.28
C SER A 117 -4.40 26.32 -3.79
N ALA A 118 -4.66 25.92 -5.03
CA ALA A 118 -5.99 25.93 -5.64
C ALA A 118 -6.68 24.55 -5.56
N LEU A 119 -5.97 23.51 -5.08
CA LEU A 119 -6.50 22.17 -4.82
C LEU A 119 -7.07 22.06 -3.41
#